data_de1acb46e5a00383c494880dddde4069
#
_entry.id   de1acb46e5a00383c494880dddde4069
#
_cell.length_a   1.000
_cell.length_b   1.000
_cell.length_c   1.000
_cell.angle_alpha   90.00
_cell.angle_beta   90.00
_cell.angle_gamma   90.00
#
_symmetry.space_group_name_H-M   'P 1'
#
loop_
_entity.id
_entity.type
_entity.pdbx_description
1 polymer ?
#
loop_
_entity_poly.entity_id
_entity_poly.type
_entity_poly.pdbx_seq_one_letter_code
_entity_poly.pdbx_strand_id
1 'polypeptide(L)'
;SIGKAKDAATSQEFADMTANALKILKYANSMEVYELTEAIKTLTADKNNINDYLDIFQFWFRDVLMFKATREIDNLVFKQEINFIREQASERSYENIEKILEALEKTKVRLRANVNLELALELLFLTIREK
;
A
#
# COMPACT_ATOMS: atom_id res chain seq x y z
N SER A 1 4.98 0.13 17.34
CA SER A 1 3.76 0.75 16.88
C SER A 1 3.96 2.26 16.64
N ILE A 2 3.07 2.82 15.88
CA ILE A 2 3.13 4.24 15.51
C ILE A 2 3.08 5.12 16.75
N GLY A 3 2.28 4.77 17.73
CA GLY A 3 2.13 5.55 18.94
C GLY A 3 3.37 5.62 19.82
N LYS A 4 4.36 4.80 19.55
CA LYS A 4 5.60 4.76 20.31
C LYS A 4 6.75 5.50 19.65
N ALA A 5 6.53 6.07 18.48
CA ALA A 5 7.54 6.78 17.71
C ALA A 5 7.76 8.17 18.30
N LYS A 6 8.46 8.24 19.42
CA LYS A 6 8.65 9.52 20.12
C LYS A 6 10.04 10.10 19.98
N ASP A 7 11.02 9.30 19.65
CA ASP A 7 12.37 9.81 19.42
C ASP A 7 12.57 10.12 17.92
N ALA A 8 13.59 10.92 17.63
CA ALA A 8 13.84 11.38 16.26
C ALA A 8 14.18 10.22 15.31
N ALA A 9 14.93 9.23 15.78
CA ALA A 9 15.34 8.10 14.95
C ALA A 9 14.13 7.25 14.53
N THR A 10 13.22 6.96 15.47
CA THR A 10 12.02 6.17 15.20
C THR A 10 11.06 6.94 14.27
N SER A 11 10.93 8.26 14.50
CA SER A 11 10.09 9.11 13.64
C SER A 11 10.64 9.16 12.22
N GLN A 12 11.95 9.22 12.06
CA GLN A 12 12.58 9.22 10.75
C GLN A 12 12.38 7.87 10.05
N GLU A 13 12.51 6.76 10.77
CA GLU A 13 12.25 5.44 10.21
C GLU A 13 10.83 5.33 9.69
N PHE A 14 9.86 5.84 10.44
CA PHE A 14 8.47 5.82 10.02
C PHE A 14 8.25 6.67 8.78
N ALA A 15 8.85 7.85 8.74
CA ALA A 15 8.75 8.74 7.57
C ALA A 15 9.36 8.08 6.33
N ASP A 16 10.51 7.42 6.47
CA ASP A 16 11.17 6.73 5.37
C ASP A 16 10.34 5.54 4.88
N MET A 17 9.75 4.79 5.80
CA MET A 17 8.87 3.67 5.48
C MET A 17 7.64 4.17 4.71
N THR A 18 7.02 5.23 5.17
CA THR A 18 5.85 5.81 4.50
C THR A 18 6.21 6.29 3.09
N ALA A 19 7.34 6.98 2.96
CA ALA A 19 7.80 7.46 1.65
C ALA A 19 8.04 6.29 0.68
N ASN A 20 8.65 5.20 1.16
CA ASN A 20 8.88 4.02 0.36
C ASN A 20 7.56 3.34 -0.05
N ALA A 21 6.63 3.23 0.89
CA ALA A 21 5.31 2.66 0.62
C ALA A 21 4.56 3.46 -0.44
N LEU A 22 4.56 4.79 -0.31
CA LEU A 22 3.90 5.67 -1.28
C LEU A 22 4.53 5.56 -2.66
N LYS A 23 5.84 5.46 -2.74
CA LYS A 23 6.53 5.27 -4.02
C LYS A 23 6.05 4.01 -4.72
N ILE A 24 5.95 2.90 -3.98
CA ILE A 24 5.45 1.65 -4.52
C ILE A 24 4.00 1.81 -5.01
N LEU A 25 3.15 2.40 -4.18
CA LEU A 25 1.73 2.55 -4.50
C LEU A 25 1.48 3.45 -5.70
N LYS A 26 2.24 4.54 -5.82
CA LYS A 26 2.09 5.48 -6.92
C LYS A 26 2.48 4.88 -8.26
N TYR A 27 3.46 4.00 -8.29
CA TYR A 27 4.07 3.53 -9.53
C TYR A 27 3.90 2.04 -9.80
N ALA A 28 3.19 1.31 -8.96
CA ALA A 28 3.06 -0.15 -9.09
C ALA A 28 2.60 -0.59 -10.48
N ASN A 29 1.65 0.12 -11.08
CA ASN A 29 1.11 -0.25 -12.39
C ASN A 29 2.06 0.00 -13.55
N SER A 30 3.03 0.89 -13.37
CA SER A 30 4.02 1.21 -14.40
C SER A 30 5.38 0.56 -14.18
N MET A 31 5.53 -0.16 -13.07
CA MET A 31 6.79 -0.87 -12.79
C MET A 31 6.98 -2.07 -13.70
N GLU A 32 8.21 -2.26 -14.14
CA GLU A 32 8.61 -3.48 -14.81
C GLU A 32 8.63 -4.62 -13.79
N VAL A 33 8.59 -5.86 -14.28
CA VAL A 33 8.58 -7.04 -13.40
C VAL A 33 9.78 -7.03 -12.46
N TYR A 34 10.96 -6.67 -12.98
CA TYR A 34 12.17 -6.66 -12.13
C TYR A 34 12.11 -5.60 -11.05
N GLU A 35 11.50 -4.44 -11.33
CA GLU A 35 11.33 -3.37 -10.36
C GLU A 35 10.37 -3.81 -9.25
N LEU A 36 9.30 -4.49 -9.63
CA LEU A 36 8.33 -5.02 -8.68
C LEU A 36 8.96 -6.09 -7.79
N THR A 37 9.77 -6.97 -8.38
CA THR A 37 10.49 -7.99 -7.64
C THR A 37 11.42 -7.36 -6.61
N GLU A 38 12.13 -6.30 -6.99
CA GLU A 38 13.01 -5.59 -6.07
C GLU A 38 12.22 -4.91 -4.94
N ALA A 39 11.05 -4.34 -5.27
CA ALA A 39 10.17 -3.74 -4.26
C ALA A 39 9.73 -4.80 -3.23
N ILE A 40 9.33 -5.98 -3.71
CA ILE A 40 8.92 -7.07 -2.83
C ILE A 40 10.09 -7.53 -1.94
N LYS A 41 11.28 -7.62 -2.50
CA LYS A 41 12.48 -7.98 -1.72
C LYS A 41 12.75 -6.97 -0.62
N THR A 42 12.59 -5.69 -0.93
CA THR A 42 12.77 -4.62 0.06
C THR A 42 11.77 -4.78 1.21
N LEU A 43 10.51 -5.08 0.89
CA LEU A 43 9.48 -5.30 1.89
C LEU A 43 9.75 -6.56 2.71
N THR A 44 10.19 -7.63 2.09
CA THR A 44 10.49 -8.89 2.81
C THR A 44 11.70 -8.76 3.73
N ALA A 45 12.65 -7.91 3.36
CA ALA A 45 13.82 -7.64 4.21
C ALA A 45 13.43 -6.87 5.46
N ASP A 46 12.29 -6.20 5.45
CA ASP A 46 11.82 -5.36 6.55
C ASP A 46 10.60 -6.00 7.25
N LYS A 47 10.73 -7.26 7.62
CA LYS A 47 9.63 -8.05 8.20
C LYS A 47 8.96 -7.40 9.40
N ASN A 48 9.75 -6.73 10.24
CA ASN A 48 9.20 -6.14 11.45
C ASN A 48 8.21 -5.02 11.16
N ASN A 49 8.28 -4.42 9.99
CA ASN A 49 7.44 -3.31 9.60
C ASN A 49 6.36 -3.70 8.58
N ILE A 50 6.26 -4.99 8.24
CA ILE A 50 5.36 -5.41 7.17
C ILE A 50 3.89 -5.07 7.45
N ASN A 51 3.45 -5.21 8.70
CA ASN A 51 2.08 -4.87 9.05
C ASN A 51 1.80 -3.38 8.86
N ASP A 52 2.78 -2.55 9.19
CA ASP A 52 2.65 -1.10 8.99
C ASP A 52 2.59 -0.75 7.51
N TYR A 53 3.39 -1.43 6.67
CA TYR A 53 3.30 -1.26 5.22
C TYR A 53 1.91 -1.62 4.71
N LEU A 54 1.35 -2.74 5.16
CA LEU A 54 0.02 -3.16 4.74
C LEU A 54 -1.06 -2.17 5.18
N ASP A 55 -0.90 -1.59 6.36
CA ASP A 55 -1.82 -0.56 6.84
C ASP A 55 -1.76 0.69 5.97
N ILE A 56 -0.55 1.11 5.57
CA ILE A 56 -0.39 2.26 4.68
C ILE A 56 -1.03 1.98 3.32
N PHE A 57 -0.82 0.78 2.77
CA PHE A 57 -1.45 0.37 1.52
C PHE A 57 -2.97 0.41 1.64
N GLN A 58 -3.51 -0.03 2.76
CA GLN A 58 -4.94 -0.04 3.00
C GLN A 58 -5.50 1.39 3.05
N PHE A 59 -4.82 2.30 3.76
CA PHE A 59 -5.22 3.70 3.79
C PHE A 59 -5.20 4.33 2.40
N TRP A 60 -4.20 3.99 1.60
CA TRP A 60 -4.11 4.49 0.22
C TRP A 60 -5.32 4.08 -0.62
N PHE A 61 -5.66 2.81 -0.64
CA PHE A 61 -6.76 2.33 -1.46
C PHE A 61 -8.12 2.76 -0.90
N ARG A 62 -8.22 2.99 0.39
CA ARG A 62 -9.40 3.63 0.98
C ARG A 62 -9.53 5.08 0.50
N ASP A 63 -8.42 5.79 0.42
CA ASP A 63 -8.42 7.15 -0.13
C ASP A 63 -8.87 7.15 -1.58
N VAL A 64 -8.36 6.20 -2.39
CA VAL A 64 -8.76 6.08 -3.80
C VAL A 64 -10.27 5.83 -3.90
N LEU A 65 -10.79 4.92 -3.08
CA LEU A 65 -12.22 4.61 -3.05
C LEU A 65 -13.05 5.82 -2.62
N MET A 66 -12.64 6.47 -1.55
CA MET A 66 -13.33 7.65 -1.01
C MET A 66 -13.39 8.77 -2.03
N PHE A 67 -12.24 9.07 -2.67
CA PHE A 67 -12.20 10.12 -3.67
C PHE A 67 -13.06 9.75 -4.90
N LYS A 68 -13.01 8.49 -5.32
CA LYS A 68 -13.84 8.03 -6.44
C LYS A 68 -15.33 8.25 -6.15
N ALA A 69 -15.75 7.98 -4.92
CA ALA A 69 -17.15 8.06 -4.52
C ALA A 69 -17.61 9.50 -4.26
N THR A 70 -16.79 10.34 -3.64
CA THR A 70 -17.22 11.64 -3.13
C THR A 70 -16.60 12.83 -3.85
N ARG A 71 -15.45 12.65 -4.47
CA ARG A 71 -14.62 13.74 -5.06
C ARG A 71 -14.11 14.73 -4.03
N GLU A 72 -14.25 14.42 -2.74
CA GLU A 72 -13.80 15.29 -1.65
C GLU A 72 -12.36 14.95 -1.26
N ILE A 73 -11.57 15.99 -0.96
CA ILE A 73 -10.17 15.88 -0.62
C ILE A 73 -9.94 15.91 0.89
N ASP A 74 -10.78 16.66 1.60
CA ASP A 74 -10.56 16.97 3.02
C ASP A 74 -10.47 15.75 3.93
N ASN A 75 -11.13 14.66 3.58
CA ASN A 75 -11.17 13.44 4.38
C ASN A 75 -10.09 12.42 4.03
N LEU A 76 -9.23 12.74 3.07
CA LEU A 76 -8.18 11.81 2.66
C LEU A 76 -7.01 11.82 3.64
N VAL A 77 -6.40 10.66 3.83
CA VAL A 77 -5.20 10.52 4.64
C VAL A 77 -4.00 11.14 3.92
N PHE A 78 -3.87 10.87 2.61
CA PHE A 78 -2.74 11.32 1.81
C PHE A 78 -3.11 12.47 0.88
N LYS A 79 -3.57 13.57 1.45
CA LYS A 79 -4.04 14.74 0.70
C LYS A 79 -3.01 15.29 -0.27
N GLN A 80 -1.72 15.28 0.11
CA GLN A 80 -0.64 15.79 -0.72
C GLN A 80 -0.44 14.97 -2.00
N GLU A 81 -0.95 13.74 -2.01
CA GLU A 81 -0.83 12.85 -3.16
C GLU A 81 -2.10 12.83 -4.02
N ILE A 82 -2.88 13.88 -3.94
CA ILE A 82 -4.19 13.93 -4.62
C ILE A 82 -4.12 13.68 -6.12
N ASN A 83 -3.06 14.11 -6.77
CA ASN A 83 -2.93 13.91 -8.22
C ASN A 83 -2.84 12.42 -8.56
N PHE A 84 -2.10 11.63 -7.78
CA PHE A 84 -2.02 10.18 -7.99
C PHE A 84 -3.30 9.47 -7.57
N ILE A 85 -3.91 9.92 -6.48
CA ILE A 85 -5.18 9.36 -6.01
C ILE A 85 -6.27 9.59 -7.07
N ARG A 86 -6.35 10.79 -7.62
CA ARG A 86 -7.32 11.14 -8.68
C ARG A 86 -7.12 10.25 -9.90
N GLU A 87 -5.89 10.07 -10.32
CA GLU A 87 -5.56 9.24 -11.46
C GLU A 87 -5.99 7.80 -11.24
N GLN A 88 -5.65 7.22 -10.10
CA GLN A 88 -6.03 5.85 -9.79
C GLN A 88 -7.55 5.70 -9.62
N ALA A 89 -8.20 6.68 -9.01
CA ALA A 89 -9.66 6.66 -8.90
C ALA A 89 -10.33 6.66 -10.29
N SER A 90 -9.74 7.36 -11.24
CA SER A 90 -10.24 7.39 -12.62
C SER A 90 -10.00 6.07 -13.35
N GLU A 91 -8.84 5.46 -13.15
CA GLU A 91 -8.45 4.24 -13.87
C GLU A 91 -9.06 2.97 -13.31
N ARG A 92 -9.30 2.92 -11.99
CA ARG A 92 -9.77 1.71 -11.32
C ARG A 92 -11.28 1.74 -11.13
N SER A 93 -11.92 0.60 -11.38
CA SER A 93 -13.34 0.43 -11.07
C SER A 93 -13.53 0.23 -9.56
N TYR A 94 -14.74 0.44 -9.09
CA TYR A 94 -15.08 0.12 -7.69
C TYR A 94 -14.79 -1.34 -7.37
N GLU A 95 -15.14 -2.22 -8.28
CA GLU A 95 -14.91 -3.66 -8.12
C GLU A 95 -13.42 -3.96 -7.97
N ASN A 96 -12.58 -3.32 -8.78
CA ASN A 96 -11.13 -3.50 -8.70
C ASN A 96 -10.59 -3.05 -7.34
N ILE A 97 -11.02 -1.87 -6.88
CA ILE A 97 -10.58 -1.35 -5.58
C ILE A 97 -11.01 -2.28 -4.44
N GLU A 98 -12.23 -2.80 -4.49
CA GLU A 98 -12.72 -3.74 -3.49
C GLU A 98 -11.89 -5.02 -3.48
N LYS A 99 -11.53 -5.54 -4.65
CA LYS A 99 -10.65 -6.71 -4.74
C LYS A 99 -9.30 -6.47 -4.09
N ILE A 100 -8.75 -5.27 -4.28
CA ILE A 100 -7.46 -4.91 -3.67
C ILE A 100 -7.59 -4.87 -2.14
N LEU A 101 -8.66 -4.25 -1.64
CA LEU A 101 -8.88 -4.18 -0.19
C LEU A 101 -9.08 -5.58 0.41
N GLU A 102 -9.79 -6.46 -0.28
CA GLU A 102 -9.90 -7.86 0.12
C GLU A 102 -8.55 -8.57 0.10
N ALA A 103 -7.76 -8.34 -0.94
CA ALA A 103 -6.43 -8.95 -1.07
C ALA A 103 -5.51 -8.51 0.07
N LEU A 104 -5.62 -7.27 0.51
CA LEU A 104 -4.86 -6.77 1.66
C LEU A 104 -5.27 -7.51 2.94
N GLU A 105 -6.57 -7.72 3.16
CA GLU A 105 -7.02 -8.49 4.32
C GLU A 105 -6.54 -9.94 4.25
N LYS A 106 -6.61 -10.56 3.08
CA LYS A 106 -6.11 -11.92 2.89
C LYS A 106 -4.61 -12.01 3.15
N THR A 107 -3.86 -10.99 2.73
CA THR A 107 -2.43 -10.95 2.97
C THR A 107 -2.13 -10.92 4.46
N LYS A 108 -2.86 -10.11 5.23
CA LYS A 108 -2.71 -10.06 6.67
C LYS A 108 -2.98 -11.42 7.32
N VAL A 109 -4.02 -12.12 6.86
CA VAL A 109 -4.35 -13.46 7.34
C VAL A 109 -3.22 -14.44 7.03
N ARG A 110 -2.69 -14.41 5.81
CA ARG A 110 -1.59 -15.28 5.39
C ARG A 110 -0.35 -15.08 6.26
N LEU A 111 -0.05 -13.81 6.59
CA LEU A 111 1.09 -13.51 7.45
C LEU A 111 0.92 -14.07 8.85
N ARG A 112 -0.28 -13.98 9.41
CA ARG A 112 -0.57 -14.56 10.72
C ARG A 112 -0.50 -16.08 10.71
N ALA A 113 -0.75 -16.69 9.56
CA ALA A 113 -0.70 -18.15 9.39
C ALA A 113 0.68 -18.65 8.97
N ASN A 114 1.70 -17.79 9.01
CA ASN A 114 3.08 -18.12 8.64
C ASN A 114 3.24 -18.60 7.20
N VAL A 115 2.40 -18.12 6.30
CA VAL A 115 2.57 -18.34 4.86
C VAL A 115 3.81 -17.57 4.42
N ASN A 116 4.53 -18.08 3.42
CA ASN A 116 5.71 -17.42 2.88
C ASN A 116 5.40 -15.97 2.54
N LEU A 117 6.15 -15.05 3.15
CA LEU A 117 5.91 -13.62 3.00
C LEU A 117 6.07 -13.15 1.55
N GLU A 118 7.12 -13.60 0.88
CA GLU A 118 7.37 -13.20 -0.51
C GLU A 118 6.20 -13.61 -1.40
N LEU A 119 5.72 -14.85 -1.26
CA LEU A 119 4.58 -15.33 -2.02
C LEU A 119 3.32 -14.54 -1.72
N ALA A 120 3.07 -14.24 -0.45
CA ALA A 120 1.90 -13.46 -0.05
C ALA A 120 1.92 -12.08 -0.70
N LEU A 121 3.09 -11.43 -0.74
CA LEU A 121 3.25 -10.12 -1.37
C LEU A 121 3.13 -10.21 -2.89
N GLU A 122 3.67 -11.26 -3.51
CA GLU A 122 3.52 -11.47 -4.95
C GLU A 122 2.04 -11.57 -5.34
N LEU A 123 1.26 -12.33 -4.58
CA LEU A 123 -0.18 -12.46 -4.83
C LEU A 123 -0.90 -11.12 -4.66
N LEU A 124 -0.54 -10.36 -3.64
CA LEU A 124 -1.11 -9.03 -3.42
C LEU A 124 -0.83 -8.11 -4.61
N PHE A 125 0.42 -8.05 -5.06
CA PHE A 125 0.79 -7.15 -6.15
C PHE A 125 0.22 -7.58 -7.49
N LEU A 126 -0.02 -8.87 -7.71
CA LEU A 126 -0.77 -9.32 -8.89
C LEU A 126 -2.15 -8.67 -8.92
N THR A 127 -2.84 -8.65 -7.78
CA THR A 127 -4.17 -8.03 -7.68
C THR A 127 -4.08 -6.52 -7.88
N ILE A 128 -3.09 -5.86 -7.28
CA ILE A 128 -2.94 -4.41 -7.41
C ILE A 128 -2.69 -4.01 -8.87
N ARG A 129 -1.97 -4.82 -9.63
CA ARG A 129 -1.65 -4.52 -11.03
C ARG A 129 -2.78 -4.83 -11.99
N GLU A 130 -3.80 -5.54 -11.57
CA GLU A 130 -5.01 -5.74 -12.38
C GLU A 130 -5.80 -4.42 -12.47
N LYS A 131 -6.45 -4.21 -13.57
CA LYS A 131 -7.27 -3.01 -13.75
C LYS A 131 -8.74 -3.34 -14.01
#